data_ba79e779ea179637e3553dec52dc9569
#
_entry.id   ba79e779ea179637e3553dec52dc9569
#
_cell.length_a   1.000
_cell.length_b   1.000
_cell.length_c   1.000
_cell.angle_alpha   90.00
_cell.angle_beta   90.00
_cell.angle_gamma   90.00
#
_symmetry.space_group_name_H-M   'P 1'
#
loop_
_entity.id
_entity.type
_entity.pdbx_description
1 polymer ?
#
loop_
_entity_poly.entity_id
_entity_poly.type
_entity_poly.pdbx_seq_one_letter_code
_entity_poly.pdbx_strand_id
1 'polypeptide(L)'
;MSDLVIVALPRLDLTRPSIAPAILASIAKSQGLTVSMHDFALDLYNLSTKEEWNEYELYWQLDLHYELEDHLRLTLDKQFDNLIDRILTDNPKKIAVSVFSHNSINATDIFLEKIRGRTDAKIIIGGQGILSKYGDFPYADGLLKNNLIDYYCAGEAETTFAMALQD
;
A
#
# COMPACT_ATOMS: atom_id res chain seq x y z
N MET A 1 -10.79 16.83 -2.35
CA MET A 1 -9.56 17.05 -1.56
C MET A 1 -9.69 16.25 -0.28
N SER A 2 -8.76 15.37 0.00
CA SER A 2 -8.71 14.57 1.22
C SER A 2 -7.44 14.90 2.00
N ASP A 3 -7.55 15.07 3.33
CA ASP A 3 -6.35 15.26 4.16
C ASP A 3 -5.50 14.01 4.21
N LEU A 4 -6.15 12.84 4.17
CA LEU A 4 -5.54 11.53 4.20
C LEU A 4 -6.12 10.64 3.10
N VAL A 5 -5.24 9.96 2.38
CA VAL A 5 -5.58 8.83 1.50
C VAL A 5 -5.09 7.54 2.15
N ILE A 6 -5.95 6.53 2.24
CA ILE A 6 -5.58 5.19 2.71
C ILE A 6 -5.59 4.23 1.52
N VAL A 7 -4.50 3.50 1.34
CA VAL A 7 -4.30 2.56 0.24
C VAL A 7 -4.15 1.15 0.79
N ALA A 8 -4.98 0.21 0.31
CA ALA A 8 -4.77 -1.22 0.45
C ALA A 8 -4.18 -1.75 -0.85
N LEU A 9 -3.00 -2.34 -0.78
CA LEU A 9 -2.29 -2.89 -1.92
C LEU A 9 -2.63 -4.38 -2.14
N PRO A 10 -2.30 -4.95 -3.30
CA PRO A 10 -2.55 -6.36 -3.61
C PRO A 10 -2.09 -7.32 -2.52
N ARG A 11 -2.91 -8.33 -2.29
CA ARG A 11 -2.74 -9.41 -1.32
C ARG A 11 -3.34 -10.69 -1.89
N LEU A 12 -2.97 -11.84 -1.34
CA LEU A 12 -3.42 -13.14 -1.86
C LEU A 12 -4.92 -13.44 -1.64
N ASP A 13 -5.54 -12.91 -0.63
CA ASP A 13 -6.93 -13.23 -0.28
C ASP A 13 -7.86 -12.03 -0.48
N LEU A 14 -8.66 -12.07 -1.55
CA LEU A 14 -9.72 -11.10 -1.82
C LEU A 14 -11.09 -11.52 -1.30
N THR A 15 -11.23 -12.75 -0.80
CA THR A 15 -12.53 -13.27 -0.28
C THR A 15 -12.96 -12.56 0.99
N ARG A 16 -12.01 -11.92 1.68
CA ARG A 16 -12.24 -11.17 2.91
C ARG A 16 -11.66 -9.76 2.77
N PRO A 17 -12.51 -8.72 2.78
CA PRO A 17 -12.02 -7.35 2.80
C PRO A 17 -11.14 -7.13 4.03
N SER A 18 -10.02 -6.42 3.83
CA SER A 18 -9.20 -6.00 4.97
C SER A 18 -9.96 -5.00 5.83
N ILE A 19 -10.10 -5.28 7.11
CA ILE A 19 -10.73 -4.36 8.06
C ILE A 19 -9.81 -3.19 8.44
N ALA A 20 -8.50 -3.36 8.33
CA ALA A 20 -7.53 -2.37 8.76
C ALA A 20 -7.73 -0.98 8.12
N PRO A 21 -7.93 -0.83 6.80
CA PRO A 21 -8.22 0.48 6.21
C PRO A 21 -9.44 1.17 6.81
N ALA A 22 -10.50 0.42 7.14
CA ALA A 22 -11.71 0.98 7.74
C ALA A 22 -11.46 1.48 9.18
N ILE A 23 -10.69 0.73 9.97
CA ILE A 23 -10.27 1.15 11.32
C ILE A 23 -9.45 2.43 11.24
N LEU A 24 -8.43 2.48 10.37
CA LEU A 24 -7.58 3.65 10.18
C LEU A 24 -8.39 4.87 9.72
N ALA A 25 -9.35 4.67 8.82
CA ALA A 25 -10.26 5.73 8.39
C ALA A 25 -11.13 6.25 9.54
N SER A 26 -11.60 5.38 10.42
CA SER A 26 -12.37 5.77 11.61
C SER A 26 -11.53 6.62 12.57
N ILE A 27 -10.28 6.23 12.83
CA ILE A 27 -9.34 6.98 13.66
C ILE A 27 -9.09 8.36 13.08
N ALA A 28 -8.78 8.45 11.79
CA ALA A 28 -8.52 9.74 11.15
C ALA A 28 -9.75 10.65 11.17
N LYS A 29 -10.94 10.13 10.90
CA LYS A 29 -12.20 10.87 10.98
C LYS A 29 -12.50 11.37 12.39
N SER A 30 -12.17 10.60 13.42
CA SER A 30 -12.33 11.05 14.82
C SER A 30 -11.43 12.23 15.18
N GLN A 31 -10.35 12.44 14.43
CA GLN A 31 -9.46 13.61 14.54
C GLN A 31 -9.87 14.77 13.62
N GLY A 32 -11.02 14.67 12.95
CA GLY A 32 -11.54 15.71 12.06
C GLY A 32 -10.96 15.73 10.65
N LEU A 33 -10.20 14.69 10.26
CA LEU A 33 -9.60 14.61 8.92
C LEU A 33 -10.62 14.11 7.89
N THR A 34 -10.53 14.66 6.68
CA THR A 34 -11.20 14.12 5.50
C THR A 34 -10.39 12.96 4.94
N VAL A 35 -11.05 11.83 4.65
CA VAL A 35 -10.38 10.57 4.28
C VAL A 35 -10.98 10.01 2.99
N SER A 36 -10.13 9.66 2.03
CA SER A 36 -10.46 8.77 0.92
C SER A 36 -9.73 7.42 1.05
N MET A 37 -10.29 6.38 0.43
CA MET A 37 -9.75 5.03 0.50
C MET A 37 -9.72 4.40 -0.89
N HIS A 38 -8.63 3.70 -1.20
CA HIS A 38 -8.45 2.93 -2.42
C HIS A 38 -8.07 1.49 -2.07
N ASP A 39 -8.87 0.51 -2.49
CA ASP A 39 -8.53 -0.91 -2.47
C ASP A 39 -8.01 -1.31 -3.84
N PHE A 40 -6.70 -1.18 -4.05
CA PHE A 40 -6.08 -1.49 -5.33
C PHE A 40 -6.10 -2.99 -5.65
N ALA A 41 -6.14 -3.85 -4.64
CA ALA A 41 -6.29 -5.29 -4.87
C ALA A 41 -7.62 -5.59 -5.57
N LEU A 42 -8.70 -4.97 -5.09
CA LEU A 42 -10.03 -5.11 -5.70
C LEU A 42 -10.11 -4.46 -7.08
N ASP A 43 -9.52 -3.27 -7.24
CA ASP A 43 -9.46 -2.57 -8.52
C ASP A 43 -8.75 -3.44 -9.58
N LEU A 44 -7.57 -3.97 -9.23
CA LEU A 44 -6.78 -4.82 -10.12
C LEU A 44 -7.54 -6.10 -10.49
N TYR A 45 -8.17 -6.76 -9.51
CA TYR A 45 -8.99 -7.94 -9.75
C TYR A 45 -10.12 -7.68 -10.75
N ASN A 46 -10.84 -6.57 -10.58
CA ASN A 46 -11.96 -6.21 -11.46
C ASN A 46 -11.52 -5.81 -12.88
N LEU A 47 -10.26 -5.41 -13.06
CA LEU A 47 -9.69 -5.03 -14.36
C LEU A 47 -8.99 -6.18 -15.07
N SER A 48 -8.74 -7.29 -14.37
CA SER A 48 -8.00 -8.44 -14.89
C SER A 48 -8.95 -9.53 -15.36
N THR A 49 -8.53 -10.31 -16.35
CA THR A 49 -9.13 -11.62 -16.62
C THR A 49 -8.77 -12.57 -15.49
N LYS A 50 -9.45 -13.72 -15.43
CA LYS A 50 -9.14 -14.75 -14.43
C LYS A 50 -7.70 -15.29 -14.59
N GLU A 51 -7.26 -15.44 -15.83
CA GLU A 51 -5.93 -15.91 -16.18
C GLU A 51 -4.87 -14.90 -15.72
N GLU A 52 -5.02 -13.62 -16.05
CA GLU A 52 -4.12 -12.55 -15.61
C GLU A 52 -4.07 -12.44 -14.08
N TRP A 53 -5.23 -12.55 -13.41
CA TRP A 53 -5.28 -12.53 -11.96
C TRP A 53 -4.50 -13.67 -11.31
N ASN A 54 -4.61 -14.89 -11.86
CA ASN A 54 -3.85 -16.04 -11.37
C ASN A 54 -2.33 -15.80 -11.48
N GLU A 55 -1.87 -15.17 -12.57
CA GLU A 55 -0.46 -14.80 -12.74
C GLU A 55 -0.02 -13.75 -11.71
N TYR A 56 -0.86 -12.75 -11.44
CA TYR A 56 -0.59 -11.76 -10.40
C TYR A 56 -0.56 -12.39 -9.00
N GLU A 57 -1.45 -13.33 -8.69
CA GLU A 57 -1.41 -14.04 -7.41
C GLU A 57 -0.10 -14.81 -7.22
N LEU A 58 0.44 -15.44 -8.26
CA LEU A 58 1.75 -16.10 -8.22
C LEU A 58 2.88 -15.07 -8.00
N TYR A 59 2.80 -13.94 -8.68
CA TYR A 59 3.78 -12.87 -8.56
C TYR A 59 3.84 -12.26 -7.15
N TRP A 60 2.71 -12.18 -6.44
CA TRP A 60 2.70 -11.69 -5.05
C TRP A 60 3.26 -12.71 -4.06
N GLN A 61 3.46 -13.97 -4.44
CA GLN A 61 4.05 -14.99 -3.58
C GLN A 61 5.58 -14.91 -3.60
N LEU A 62 6.16 -14.11 -2.71
CA LEU A 62 7.60 -13.84 -2.65
C LEU A 62 8.47 -15.13 -2.63
N ASP A 63 7.99 -16.19 -1.97
CA ASP A 63 8.72 -17.44 -1.82
C ASP A 63 8.86 -18.21 -3.13
N LEU A 64 8.04 -17.90 -4.15
CA LEU A 64 8.06 -18.58 -5.43
C LEU A 64 9.04 -17.98 -6.43
N HIS A 65 9.54 -16.76 -6.18
CA HIS A 65 10.40 -16.02 -7.13
C HIS A 65 9.83 -15.99 -8.56
N TYR A 66 8.48 -15.84 -8.64
CA TYR A 66 7.77 -15.86 -9.90
C TYR A 66 7.99 -14.56 -10.68
N GLU A 67 8.32 -14.69 -11.97
CA GLU A 67 8.50 -13.55 -12.87
C GLU A 67 7.27 -13.42 -13.79
N LEU A 68 6.67 -12.24 -13.83
CA LEU A 68 5.59 -11.94 -14.77
C LEU A 68 6.11 -11.84 -16.20
N GLU A 69 5.33 -12.34 -17.16
CA GLU A 69 5.54 -12.08 -18.57
C GLU A 69 5.52 -10.56 -18.86
N ASP A 70 6.31 -10.12 -19.84
CA ASP A 70 6.53 -8.71 -20.13
C ASP A 70 5.22 -7.92 -20.33
N HIS A 71 4.25 -8.51 -21.04
CA HIS A 71 2.97 -7.82 -21.28
C HIS A 71 2.14 -7.64 -20.00
N LEU A 72 2.16 -8.62 -19.07
CA LEU A 72 1.48 -8.53 -17.78
C LEU A 72 2.18 -7.54 -16.86
N ARG A 73 3.51 -7.52 -16.88
CA ARG A 73 4.30 -6.55 -16.13
C ARG A 73 4.00 -5.12 -16.58
N LEU A 74 3.97 -4.87 -17.89
CA LEU A 74 3.62 -3.56 -18.45
C LEU A 74 2.17 -3.15 -18.10
N THR A 75 1.25 -4.09 -18.13
CA THR A 75 -0.16 -3.83 -17.74
C THR A 75 -0.25 -3.47 -16.26
N LEU A 76 0.39 -4.24 -15.39
CA LEU A 76 0.43 -4.01 -13.96
C LEU A 76 1.06 -2.64 -13.63
N ASP A 77 2.17 -2.32 -14.28
CA ASP A 77 2.87 -1.05 -14.12
C ASP A 77 1.99 0.15 -14.45
N LYS A 78 1.23 0.06 -15.55
CA LYS A 78 0.24 1.06 -15.95
C LYS A 78 -0.92 1.18 -14.94
N GLN A 79 -1.36 0.06 -14.34
CA GLN A 79 -2.42 0.11 -13.33
C GLN A 79 -1.93 0.79 -12.04
N PHE A 80 -0.68 0.60 -11.66
CA PHE A 80 -0.09 1.37 -10.55
C PHE A 80 -0.03 2.86 -10.86
N ASP A 81 0.36 3.25 -12.08
CA ASP A 81 0.37 4.66 -12.48
C ASP A 81 -1.04 5.26 -12.41
N ASN A 82 -2.07 4.56 -12.91
CA ASN A 82 -3.46 4.99 -12.84
C ASN A 82 -3.95 5.15 -11.38
N LEU A 83 -3.57 4.24 -10.48
CA LEU A 83 -3.88 4.35 -9.05
C LEU A 83 -3.25 5.61 -8.47
N ILE A 84 -1.95 5.81 -8.72
CA ILE A 84 -1.21 6.96 -8.21
C ILE A 84 -1.80 8.27 -8.73
N ASP A 85 -2.16 8.35 -10.00
CA ASP A 85 -2.82 9.53 -10.59
C ASP A 85 -4.14 9.86 -9.87
N ARG A 86 -4.95 8.84 -9.57
CA ARG A 86 -6.19 9.03 -8.79
C ARG A 86 -5.91 9.56 -7.38
N ILE A 87 -4.91 9.00 -6.69
CA ILE A 87 -4.52 9.44 -5.35
C ILE A 87 -4.05 10.90 -5.39
N LEU A 88 -3.19 11.25 -6.35
CA LEU A 88 -2.63 12.59 -6.46
C LEU A 88 -3.66 13.65 -6.89
N THR A 89 -4.75 13.25 -7.55
CA THR A 89 -5.87 14.16 -7.86
C THR A 89 -6.51 14.74 -6.59
N ASP A 90 -6.51 13.98 -5.49
CA ASP A 90 -7.01 14.44 -4.19
C ASP A 90 -6.06 15.42 -3.50
N ASN A 91 -4.81 15.53 -3.98
CA ASN A 91 -3.75 16.34 -3.36
C ASN A 91 -3.67 16.14 -1.83
N PRO A 92 -3.48 14.89 -1.37
CA PRO A 92 -3.49 14.58 0.06
C PRO A 92 -2.26 15.15 0.76
N LYS A 93 -2.42 15.48 2.05
CA LYS A 93 -1.29 15.83 2.92
C LYS A 93 -0.56 14.59 3.43
N LYS A 94 -1.29 13.48 3.56
CA LYS A 94 -0.79 12.21 4.06
C LYS A 94 -1.33 11.04 3.24
N ILE A 95 -0.50 10.01 3.08
CA ILE A 95 -0.85 8.76 2.41
C ILE A 95 -0.50 7.62 3.36
N ALA A 96 -1.50 6.83 3.76
CA ALA A 96 -1.31 5.65 4.59
C ALA A 96 -1.41 4.39 3.74
N VAL A 97 -0.41 3.52 3.83
CA VAL A 97 -0.36 2.25 3.08
C VAL A 97 -0.50 1.09 4.05
N SER A 98 -1.54 0.28 3.85
CA SER A 98 -1.77 -0.94 4.62
C SER A 98 -1.04 -2.12 3.99
N VAL A 99 0.04 -2.58 4.63
CA VAL A 99 0.84 -3.74 4.23
C VAL A 99 0.34 -4.96 5.01
N PHE A 100 -0.64 -5.68 4.44
CA PHE A 100 -1.36 -6.74 5.15
C PHE A 100 -0.47 -7.93 5.53
N SER A 101 0.41 -8.36 4.62
CA SER A 101 1.29 -9.52 4.81
C SER A 101 2.60 -9.34 4.03
N HIS A 102 3.53 -10.27 4.21
CA HIS A 102 4.75 -10.31 3.39
C HIS A 102 4.45 -10.39 1.88
N ASN A 103 3.35 -10.99 1.47
CA ASN A 103 2.93 -11.06 0.06
C ASN A 103 2.53 -9.69 -0.54
N SER A 104 2.34 -8.67 0.29
CA SER A 104 2.09 -7.30 -0.18
C SER A 104 3.38 -6.51 -0.41
N ILE A 105 4.55 -7.07 -0.11
CA ILE A 105 5.84 -6.35 -0.18
C ILE A 105 6.15 -5.91 -1.60
N ASN A 106 6.08 -6.81 -2.61
CA ASN A 106 6.34 -6.45 -4.01
C ASN A 106 5.44 -5.29 -4.48
N ALA A 107 4.15 -5.36 -4.16
CA ALA A 107 3.22 -4.30 -4.50
C ALA A 107 3.54 -2.98 -3.76
N THR A 108 4.00 -3.08 -2.52
CA THR A 108 4.39 -1.92 -1.71
C THR A 108 5.63 -1.24 -2.29
N ASP A 109 6.64 -2.01 -2.69
CA ASP A 109 7.86 -1.47 -3.30
C ASP A 109 7.54 -0.73 -4.60
N ILE A 110 6.79 -1.37 -5.52
CA ILE A 110 6.37 -0.74 -6.78
C ILE A 110 5.62 0.58 -6.50
N PHE A 111 4.67 0.56 -5.57
CA PHE A 111 3.88 1.73 -5.24
C PHE A 111 4.74 2.86 -4.68
N LEU A 112 5.59 2.57 -3.70
CA LEU A 112 6.41 3.57 -3.02
C LEU A 112 7.46 4.18 -3.96
N GLU A 113 8.13 3.38 -4.77
CA GLU A 113 9.10 3.85 -5.77
C GLU A 113 8.46 4.80 -6.78
N LYS A 114 7.24 4.49 -7.22
CA LYS A 114 6.52 5.32 -8.20
C LYS A 114 5.95 6.61 -7.60
N ILE A 115 5.43 6.58 -6.37
CA ILE A 115 4.73 7.74 -5.81
C ILE A 115 5.68 8.73 -5.13
N ARG A 116 6.79 8.27 -4.54
CA ARG A 116 7.65 9.12 -3.71
C ARG A 116 8.19 10.36 -4.42
N GLY A 117 8.56 10.22 -5.68
CA GLY A 117 9.04 11.35 -6.51
C GLY A 117 7.94 12.26 -7.06
N ARG A 118 6.66 11.97 -6.77
CA ARG A 118 5.50 12.65 -7.35
C ARG A 118 4.65 13.42 -6.33
N THR A 119 5.00 13.36 -5.04
CA THR A 119 4.24 14.01 -3.96
C THR A 119 5.13 14.44 -2.80
N ASP A 120 4.75 15.53 -2.16
CA ASP A 120 5.29 15.97 -0.87
C ASP A 120 4.49 15.45 0.32
N ALA A 121 3.42 14.68 0.07
CA ALA A 121 2.62 14.07 1.12
C ALA A 121 3.47 13.17 2.03
N LYS A 122 3.19 13.20 3.32
CA LYS A 122 3.81 12.27 4.27
C LYS A 122 3.29 10.86 4.04
N ILE A 123 4.21 9.90 3.85
CA ILE A 123 3.87 8.50 3.61
C ILE A 123 4.05 7.71 4.90
N ILE A 124 2.96 7.07 5.34
CA ILE A 124 2.89 6.26 6.56
C ILE A 124 2.60 4.82 6.14
N ILE A 125 3.38 3.84 6.60
CA ILE A 125 3.06 2.42 6.37
C ILE A 125 2.76 1.70 7.68
N GLY A 126 1.95 0.66 7.62
CA GLY A 126 1.64 -0.17 8.78
C GLY A 126 1.05 -1.51 8.39
N GLY A 127 0.90 -2.40 9.38
CA GLY A 127 0.37 -3.73 9.21
C GLY A 127 1.39 -4.82 9.47
N GLN A 128 0.96 -6.06 9.43
CA GLN A 128 1.81 -7.23 9.76
C GLN A 128 3.00 -7.40 8.80
N GLY A 129 2.82 -7.04 7.52
CA GLY A 129 3.83 -7.21 6.49
C GLY A 129 5.10 -6.38 6.73
N ILE A 130 5.01 -5.23 7.42
CA ILE A 130 6.17 -4.37 7.68
C ILE A 130 7.17 -4.97 8.67
N LEU A 131 6.74 -5.95 9.46
CA LEU A 131 7.59 -6.66 10.42
C LEU A 131 8.38 -7.80 9.77
N SER A 132 8.12 -8.11 8.51
CA SER A 132 8.87 -9.11 7.75
C SER A 132 10.33 -8.70 7.66
N LYS A 133 11.21 -9.68 7.85
CA LYS A 133 12.64 -9.47 7.63
C LYS A 133 12.92 -9.56 6.14
N TYR A 134 13.50 -8.53 5.58
CA TYR A 134 14.01 -8.51 4.22
C TYR A 134 15.53 -8.39 4.31
N GLY A 135 16.23 -9.50 4.14
CA GLY A 135 17.66 -9.58 4.47
C GLY A 135 17.92 -9.49 5.97
N ASP A 136 18.91 -8.70 6.38
CA ASP A 136 19.35 -8.57 7.78
C ASP A 136 18.54 -7.55 8.60
N PHE A 137 17.65 -6.76 7.94
CA PHE A 137 16.93 -5.66 8.58
C PHE A 137 15.41 -5.83 8.46
N PRO A 138 14.63 -5.26 9.40
CA PRO A 138 13.19 -5.11 9.21
C PRO A 138 12.89 -4.33 7.91
N TYR A 139 11.89 -4.78 7.17
CA TYR A 139 11.51 -4.18 5.88
C TYR A 139 11.25 -2.68 5.98
N ALA A 140 10.49 -2.26 6.99
CA ALA A 140 10.16 -0.84 7.20
C ALA A 140 11.39 0.04 7.45
N ASP A 141 12.42 -0.48 8.14
CA ASP A 141 13.67 0.27 8.39
C ASP A 141 14.42 0.56 7.09
N GLY A 142 14.41 -0.40 6.16
CA GLY A 142 14.99 -0.22 4.82
C GLY A 142 14.29 0.89 4.04
N LEU A 143 12.96 0.90 4.05
CA LEU A 143 12.16 1.93 3.38
C LEU A 143 12.40 3.33 3.97
N LEU A 144 12.45 3.43 5.30
CA LEU A 144 12.72 4.70 5.99
C LEU A 144 14.12 5.22 5.66
N LYS A 145 15.15 4.36 5.70
CA LYS A 145 16.53 4.70 5.37
C LYS A 145 16.69 5.19 3.93
N ASN A 146 15.91 4.64 3.01
CA ASN A 146 15.91 5.03 1.60
C ASN A 146 14.96 6.21 1.30
N ASN A 147 14.38 6.85 2.32
CA ASN A 147 13.44 7.97 2.21
C ASN A 147 12.19 7.64 1.37
N LEU A 148 11.79 6.37 1.27
CA LEU A 148 10.57 5.97 0.58
C LEU A 148 9.32 6.22 1.42
N ILE A 149 9.48 6.27 2.75
CA ILE A 149 8.42 6.57 3.72
C ILE A 149 8.90 7.61 4.73
N ASP A 150 7.95 8.23 5.43
CA ASP A 150 8.25 9.17 6.52
C ASP A 150 8.04 8.52 7.89
N TYR A 151 7.07 7.60 8.00
CA TYR A 151 6.72 6.91 9.25
C TYR A 151 6.32 5.46 9.00
N TYR A 152 6.51 4.62 10.01
CA TYR A 152 5.85 3.32 10.06
C TYR A 152 5.24 3.04 11.43
N CYS A 153 4.14 2.29 11.43
CA CYS A 153 3.42 1.89 12.64
C CYS A 153 3.57 0.39 12.85
N ALA A 154 4.36 -0.02 13.83
CA ALA A 154 4.58 -1.42 14.17
C ALA A 154 3.54 -1.93 15.19
N GLY A 155 3.13 -3.18 15.05
CA GLY A 155 2.18 -3.83 15.98
C GLY A 155 0.74 -3.36 15.83
N GLU A 156 0.02 -3.26 16.94
CA GLU A 156 -1.32 -2.67 16.98
C GLU A 156 -1.20 -1.16 16.74
N ALA A 157 -1.50 -0.76 15.51
CA ALA A 157 -1.08 0.53 14.99
C ALA A 157 -2.02 1.69 15.36
N GLU A 158 -3.15 1.43 16.06
CA GLU A 158 -4.18 2.45 16.29
C GLU A 158 -3.64 3.71 16.98
N THR A 159 -2.87 3.51 18.05
CA THR A 159 -2.29 4.63 18.82
C THR A 159 -1.16 5.30 18.05
N THR A 160 -0.23 4.53 17.49
CA THR A 160 0.92 5.08 16.76
C THR A 160 0.50 5.77 15.47
N PHE A 161 -0.52 5.25 14.80
CA PHE A 161 -1.13 5.90 13.63
C PHE A 161 -1.78 7.22 14.00
N ALA A 162 -2.57 7.24 15.11
CA ALA A 162 -3.20 8.48 15.59
C ALA A 162 -2.16 9.57 15.90
N MET A 163 -0.99 9.20 16.43
CA MET A 163 0.13 10.12 16.67
C MET A 163 0.75 10.60 15.36
N ALA A 164 1.02 9.71 14.41
CA ALA A 164 1.59 10.06 13.10
C ALA A 164 0.68 10.96 12.26
N LEU A 165 -0.62 11.02 12.56
CA LEU A 165 -1.55 11.94 11.92
C LEU A 165 -1.44 13.39 12.44
N GLN A 166 -0.84 13.61 13.61
CA GLN A 166 -0.73 14.93 14.24
C GLN A 166 0.54 15.70 13.82
N ASP A 167 1.55 15.01 13.28
CA ASP A 167 2.76 15.61 12.71
C ASP A 167 2.49 16.18 11.30
#